data_92177a9f4f9c52429ff60c386e652b12
#
_entry.id   92177a9f4f9c52429ff60c386e652b12
#
_cell.length_a   1.000
_cell.length_b   1.000
_cell.length_c   1.000
_cell.angle_alpha   90.00
_cell.angle_beta   90.00
_cell.angle_gamma   90.00
#
_symmetry.space_group_name_H-M   'P 1'
#
loop_
_entity.id
_entity.type
_entity.pdbx_description
1 polymer ?
#
loop_
_entity_poly.entity_id
_entity_poly.type
_entity_poly.pdbx_seq_one_letter_code
_entity_poly.pdbx_strand_id
1 'polypeptide(L)'
;MKPCAFTNQTLVDHSIGSLNYAKMVMTSSYIDVAKRRLEKFGIKVDDSLFELSVLLHDIGKAGEYYQEQFDDNCVSKSPSFIYHEIGSAIFFYNNIDDESVKRLIALAELNHLNAIRGISSLSPKEFPKGYNIRMLKLGRYGKALLDTLRDKGFNIHFHVRDYAFEDYNRMILDIANSNEPYLKL
;
A
#
# COMPACT_ATOMS: atom_id res chain seq x y z
N MET A 1 8.89 8.79 -17.24
CA MET A 1 9.70 8.84 -16.02
C MET A 1 9.38 7.59 -15.21
N LYS A 2 10.38 6.83 -14.77
CA LYS A 2 10.18 5.56 -14.05
C LYS A 2 10.31 5.82 -12.55
N PRO A 3 9.30 5.49 -11.72
CA PRO A 3 9.44 5.61 -10.26
C PRO A 3 10.44 4.59 -9.71
N CYS A 4 11.19 4.98 -8.68
CA CYS A 4 12.26 4.20 -8.06
C CYS A 4 11.80 3.60 -6.72
N ALA A 5 12.19 2.36 -6.43
CA ALA A 5 11.96 1.69 -5.15
C ALA A 5 13.18 1.74 -4.22
N PHE A 6 14.37 1.60 -4.81
CA PHE A 6 15.66 1.63 -4.14
C PHE A 6 16.73 2.14 -5.12
N THR A 7 17.93 2.34 -4.63
CA THR A 7 19.07 2.63 -5.51
C THR A 7 19.26 1.49 -6.52
N ASN A 8 19.30 1.85 -7.80
CA ASN A 8 19.39 0.92 -8.94
C ASN A 8 18.18 -0.02 -9.13
N GLN A 9 17.05 0.29 -8.53
CA GLN A 9 15.84 -0.53 -8.69
C GLN A 9 14.62 0.34 -8.95
N THR A 10 13.89 0.06 -10.03
CA THR A 10 12.61 0.70 -10.31
C THR A 10 11.51 0.15 -9.39
N LEU A 11 10.48 0.96 -9.14
CA LEU A 11 9.31 0.51 -8.37
C LEU A 11 8.53 -0.60 -9.11
N VAL A 12 8.54 -0.59 -10.43
CA VAL A 12 7.96 -1.66 -11.27
C VAL A 12 8.67 -3.00 -11.02
N ASP A 13 10.00 -3.01 -11.08
CA ASP A 13 10.79 -4.24 -10.89
C ASP A 13 10.64 -4.77 -9.47
N HIS A 14 10.60 -3.86 -8.49
CA HIS A 14 10.33 -4.20 -7.09
C HIS A 14 8.95 -4.85 -6.92
N SER A 15 7.90 -4.23 -7.46
CA SER A 15 6.53 -4.72 -7.38
C SER A 15 6.39 -6.14 -7.98
N ILE A 16 6.93 -6.35 -9.17
CA ILE A 16 6.89 -7.66 -9.84
C ILE A 16 7.73 -8.69 -9.09
N GLY A 17 8.92 -8.29 -8.62
CA GLY A 17 9.79 -9.15 -7.82
C GLY A 17 9.12 -9.61 -6.52
N SER A 18 8.44 -8.71 -5.81
CA SER A 18 7.70 -9.01 -4.59
C SER A 18 6.55 -9.99 -4.85
N LEU A 19 5.77 -9.78 -5.92
CA LEU A 19 4.71 -10.71 -6.29
C LEU A 19 5.24 -12.09 -6.66
N ASN A 20 6.31 -12.16 -7.45
CA ASN A 20 6.93 -13.44 -7.82
C ASN A 20 7.46 -14.18 -6.60
N TYR A 21 8.10 -13.47 -5.67
CA TYR A 21 8.56 -14.06 -4.42
C TYR A 21 7.38 -14.57 -3.57
N ALA A 22 6.33 -13.77 -3.43
CA ALA A 22 5.14 -14.19 -2.70
C ALA A 22 4.50 -15.45 -3.30
N LYS A 23 4.36 -15.52 -4.63
CA LYS A 23 3.88 -16.74 -5.33
C LYS A 23 4.75 -17.96 -5.12
N MET A 24 6.04 -17.78 -4.93
CA MET A 24 6.97 -18.88 -4.67
C MET A 24 6.88 -19.40 -3.23
N VAL A 25 6.68 -18.51 -2.24
CA VAL A 25 6.70 -18.88 -0.82
C VAL A 25 5.31 -19.15 -0.24
N MET A 26 4.27 -18.52 -0.78
CA MET A 26 2.90 -18.67 -0.32
C MET A 26 2.19 -19.75 -1.13
N THR A 27 2.15 -20.96 -0.58
CA THR A 27 1.42 -22.06 -1.21
C THR A 27 -0.09 -21.80 -1.21
N SER A 28 -0.82 -22.43 -2.16
CA SER A 28 -2.29 -22.34 -2.22
C SER A 28 -2.96 -22.69 -0.88
N SER A 29 -2.42 -23.69 -0.17
CA SER A 29 -2.94 -24.07 1.15
C SER A 29 -2.83 -22.98 2.21
N TYR A 30 -1.80 -22.13 2.15
CA TYR A 30 -1.66 -20.98 3.05
C TYR A 30 -2.75 -19.94 2.77
N ILE A 31 -2.94 -19.61 1.50
CA ILE A 31 -3.97 -18.66 1.05
C ILE A 31 -5.35 -19.19 1.41
N ASP A 32 -5.65 -20.45 1.17
CA ASP A 32 -6.93 -21.08 1.51
C ASP A 32 -7.21 -21.06 3.02
N VAL A 33 -6.20 -21.26 3.86
CA VAL A 33 -6.35 -21.15 5.31
C VAL A 33 -6.65 -19.71 5.72
N ALA A 34 -5.93 -18.74 5.16
CA ALA A 34 -6.17 -17.32 5.43
C ALA A 34 -7.60 -16.91 5.03
N LYS A 35 -8.04 -17.27 3.82
CA LYS A 35 -9.40 -17.01 3.33
C LYS A 35 -10.46 -17.61 4.24
N ARG A 36 -10.36 -18.89 4.61
CA ARG A 36 -11.31 -19.53 5.52
C ARG A 36 -11.37 -18.88 6.90
N ARG A 37 -10.26 -18.30 7.38
CA ARG A 37 -10.25 -17.53 8.62
C ARG A 37 -10.98 -16.21 8.47
N LEU A 38 -10.77 -15.50 7.37
CA LEU A 38 -11.46 -14.24 7.06
C LEU A 38 -12.96 -14.45 6.84
N GLU A 39 -13.36 -15.53 6.18
CA GLU A 39 -14.77 -15.91 5.98
C GLU A 39 -15.54 -16.09 7.29
N LYS A 40 -14.88 -16.54 8.38
CA LYS A 40 -15.51 -16.60 9.70
C LYS A 40 -15.92 -15.23 10.25
N PHE A 41 -15.32 -14.17 9.75
CA PHE A 41 -15.65 -12.78 10.05
C PHE A 41 -16.52 -12.15 8.96
N GLY A 42 -17.02 -12.94 8.00
CA GLY A 42 -17.83 -12.44 6.89
C GLY A 42 -17.01 -11.76 5.77
N ILE A 43 -15.67 -11.82 5.83
CA ILE A 43 -14.79 -11.16 4.87
C ILE A 43 -14.46 -12.12 3.75
N LYS A 44 -14.73 -11.71 2.51
CA LYS A 44 -14.36 -12.46 1.31
C LYS A 44 -13.33 -11.67 0.52
N VAL A 45 -12.15 -12.22 0.39
CA VAL A 45 -11.07 -11.67 -0.43
C VAL A 45 -10.81 -12.63 -1.58
N ASP A 46 -10.88 -12.13 -2.81
CA ASP A 46 -10.53 -12.92 -3.98
C ASP A 46 -9.01 -12.97 -4.20
N ASP A 47 -8.57 -13.93 -5.02
CA ASP A 47 -7.14 -14.12 -5.30
C ASP A 47 -6.54 -12.94 -6.04
N SER A 48 -7.32 -12.28 -6.91
CA SER A 48 -6.83 -11.13 -7.67
C SER A 48 -6.54 -9.93 -6.77
N LEU A 49 -7.39 -9.66 -5.78
CA LEU A 49 -7.15 -8.59 -4.82
C LEU A 49 -5.95 -8.90 -3.93
N PHE A 50 -5.78 -10.18 -3.52
CA PHE A 50 -4.61 -10.59 -2.78
C PHE A 50 -3.32 -10.38 -3.59
N GLU A 51 -3.30 -10.80 -4.87
CA GLU A 51 -2.16 -10.56 -5.75
C GLU A 51 -1.89 -9.07 -5.96
N LEU A 52 -2.94 -8.26 -6.14
CA LEU A 52 -2.83 -6.80 -6.29
C LEU A 52 -2.31 -6.12 -5.03
N SER A 53 -2.70 -6.59 -3.84
CA SER A 53 -2.17 -6.02 -2.59
C SER A 53 -0.67 -6.27 -2.47
N VAL A 54 -0.18 -7.47 -2.78
CA VAL A 54 1.26 -7.76 -2.82
C VAL A 54 1.98 -6.97 -3.91
N LEU A 55 1.41 -6.89 -5.13
CA LEU A 55 2.01 -6.19 -6.25
C LEU A 55 2.19 -4.69 -5.97
N LEU A 56 1.25 -4.09 -5.24
CA LEU A 56 1.17 -2.64 -5.03
C LEU A 56 1.44 -2.22 -3.58
N HIS A 57 1.92 -3.14 -2.70
CA HIS A 57 2.15 -2.85 -1.27
C HIS A 57 3.00 -1.59 -1.04
N ASP A 58 3.92 -1.32 -1.92
CA ASP A 58 4.86 -0.21 -1.86
C ASP A 58 4.49 0.99 -2.76
N ILE A 59 3.23 1.07 -3.24
CA ILE A 59 2.81 2.18 -4.11
C ILE A 59 3.00 3.55 -3.44
N GLY A 60 2.97 3.62 -2.13
CA GLY A 60 3.26 4.84 -1.37
C GLY A 60 4.65 5.42 -1.64
N LYS A 61 5.63 4.59 -2.05
CA LYS A 61 6.95 5.06 -2.51
C LYS A 61 6.87 5.95 -3.76
N ALA A 62 5.76 5.91 -4.50
CA ALA A 62 5.52 6.79 -5.63
C ALA A 62 5.23 8.26 -5.22
N GLY A 63 5.20 8.59 -3.94
CA GLY A 63 5.06 9.98 -3.47
C GLY A 63 6.19 10.87 -4.00
N GLU A 64 5.84 12.10 -4.44
CA GLU A 64 6.83 13.05 -5.00
C GLU A 64 8.03 13.26 -4.08
N TYR A 65 7.80 13.37 -2.77
CA TYR A 65 8.85 13.54 -1.76
C TYR A 65 9.91 12.45 -1.83
N TYR A 66 9.50 11.20 -2.08
CA TYR A 66 10.44 10.08 -2.19
C TYR A 66 11.14 10.06 -3.54
N GLN A 67 10.42 10.33 -4.62
CA GLN A 67 10.94 10.23 -5.97
C GLN A 67 11.96 11.31 -6.32
N GLU A 68 11.86 12.47 -5.69
CA GLU A 68 12.85 13.55 -5.85
C GLU A 68 14.24 13.26 -5.23
N GLN A 69 14.34 12.18 -4.44
CA GLN A 69 15.62 11.72 -3.92
C GLN A 69 16.50 11.00 -4.97
N PHE A 70 15.91 10.68 -6.12
CA PHE A 70 16.55 9.87 -7.15
C PHE A 70 16.79 10.68 -8.44
N ASP A 71 17.83 10.31 -9.16
CA ASP A 71 18.00 10.68 -10.56
C ASP A 71 17.19 9.76 -11.50
N ASP A 72 17.27 10.00 -12.82
CA ASP A 72 16.56 9.25 -13.84
C ASP A 72 16.97 7.76 -13.93
N ASN A 73 18.11 7.39 -13.34
CA ASN A 73 18.64 6.03 -13.26
C ASN A 73 18.37 5.34 -11.93
N CYS A 74 17.53 5.92 -11.08
CA CYS A 74 17.28 5.46 -9.71
C CYS A 74 18.56 5.47 -8.84
N VAL A 75 19.46 6.41 -9.03
CA VAL A 75 20.61 6.56 -8.15
C VAL A 75 20.32 7.60 -7.09
N SER A 76 20.58 7.24 -5.83
CA SER A 76 20.49 8.13 -4.66
C SER A 76 21.56 7.76 -3.65
N LYS A 77 22.11 8.75 -2.95
CA LYS A 77 23.16 8.52 -1.92
C LYS A 77 22.61 7.89 -0.65
N SER A 78 21.39 8.24 -0.26
CA SER A 78 20.77 7.75 0.98
C SER A 78 19.25 7.90 0.90
N PRO A 79 18.57 7.07 0.09
CA PRO A 79 17.13 7.17 -0.06
C PRO A 79 16.43 6.78 1.24
N SER A 80 15.40 7.53 1.61
CA SER A 80 14.55 7.24 2.76
C SER A 80 13.09 7.14 2.32
N PHE A 81 12.43 6.07 2.74
CA PHE A 81 11.02 5.81 2.47
C PHE A 81 10.19 5.71 3.75
N ILE A 82 10.63 6.37 4.82
CA ILE A 82 9.89 6.39 6.07
C ILE A 82 8.44 6.87 5.84
N TYR A 83 7.47 6.16 6.39
CA TYR A 83 6.02 6.45 6.28
C TYR A 83 5.38 6.20 4.89
N HIS A 84 6.06 5.56 3.93
CA HIS A 84 5.41 5.25 2.64
C HIS A 84 4.22 4.29 2.80
N GLU A 85 4.20 3.48 3.85
CA GLU A 85 3.10 2.62 4.23
C GLU A 85 1.77 3.37 4.38
N ILE A 86 1.80 4.63 4.83
CA ILE A 86 0.61 5.48 4.94
C ILE A 86 0.04 5.78 3.54
N GLY A 87 0.91 6.10 2.58
CA GLY A 87 0.50 6.34 1.20
C GLY A 87 -0.11 5.09 0.55
N SER A 88 0.49 3.92 0.77
CA SER A 88 -0.04 2.63 0.29
C SER A 88 -1.41 2.32 0.91
N ALA A 89 -1.54 2.47 2.22
CA ALA A 89 -2.80 2.23 2.92
C ALA A 89 -3.94 3.13 2.42
N ILE A 90 -3.67 4.44 2.27
CA ILE A 90 -4.66 5.39 1.75
C ILE A 90 -5.06 5.04 0.32
N PHE A 91 -4.10 4.62 -0.52
CA PHE A 91 -4.38 4.19 -1.88
C PHE A 91 -5.38 3.02 -1.90
N PHE A 92 -5.11 1.94 -1.17
CA PHE A 92 -6.02 0.79 -1.11
C PHE A 92 -7.37 1.15 -0.49
N TYR A 93 -7.38 1.91 0.60
CA TYR A 93 -8.59 2.37 1.26
C TYR A 93 -9.54 3.14 0.33
N ASN A 94 -9.00 3.87 -0.64
CA ASN A 94 -9.81 4.65 -1.60
C ASN A 94 -10.14 3.89 -2.90
N ASN A 95 -9.62 2.68 -3.10
CA ASN A 95 -9.84 1.89 -4.32
C ASN A 95 -10.61 0.59 -4.10
N ILE A 96 -10.91 0.23 -2.87
CA ILE A 96 -11.67 -0.97 -2.52
C ILE A 96 -13.06 -0.54 -2.03
N ASP A 97 -14.11 -1.07 -2.66
CA ASP A 97 -15.50 -0.70 -2.34
C ASP A 97 -16.03 -1.40 -1.08
N ASP A 98 -15.65 -2.67 -0.85
CA ASP A 98 -16.08 -3.42 0.34
C ASP A 98 -15.46 -2.84 1.61
N GLU A 99 -16.33 -2.40 2.52
CA GLU A 99 -15.96 -1.69 3.76
C GLU A 99 -15.03 -2.51 4.67
N SER A 100 -15.30 -3.80 4.82
CA SER A 100 -14.50 -4.68 5.68
C SER A 100 -13.16 -5.01 5.02
N VAL A 101 -13.17 -5.26 3.72
CA VAL A 101 -11.95 -5.57 2.96
C VAL A 101 -11.03 -4.36 2.87
N LYS A 102 -11.55 -3.16 2.60
CA LYS A 102 -10.70 -1.96 2.53
C LYS A 102 -10.00 -1.63 3.85
N ARG A 103 -10.70 -1.82 5.00
CA ARG A 103 -10.10 -1.63 6.32
C ARG A 103 -9.02 -2.67 6.59
N LEU A 104 -9.29 -3.93 6.26
CA LEU A 104 -8.33 -5.02 6.42
C LEU A 104 -7.05 -4.77 5.61
N ILE A 105 -7.19 -4.47 4.33
CA ILE A 105 -6.03 -4.24 3.45
C ILE A 105 -5.29 -2.97 3.88
N ALA A 106 -5.99 -1.87 4.17
CA ALA A 106 -5.34 -0.65 4.66
C ALA A 106 -4.57 -0.89 5.97
N LEU A 107 -5.12 -1.69 6.89
CA LEU A 107 -4.43 -2.08 8.12
C LEU A 107 -3.19 -2.94 7.83
N ALA A 108 -3.28 -3.89 6.90
CA ALA A 108 -2.15 -4.70 6.48
C ALA A 108 -1.04 -3.84 5.89
N GLU A 109 -1.39 -2.87 5.04
CA GLU A 109 -0.44 -1.93 4.43
C GLU A 109 0.24 -1.03 5.47
N LEU A 110 -0.50 -0.53 6.46
CA LEU A 110 0.07 0.26 7.56
C LEU A 110 1.10 -0.53 8.39
N ASN A 111 0.99 -1.86 8.40
CA ASN A 111 1.83 -2.73 9.22
C ASN A 111 2.89 -3.51 8.43
N HIS A 112 2.97 -3.39 7.11
CA HIS A 112 3.86 -4.25 6.31
C HIS A 112 5.36 -4.06 6.60
N LEU A 113 5.78 -2.89 7.08
CA LEU A 113 7.17 -2.63 7.46
C LEU A 113 7.46 -2.82 8.95
N ASN A 114 6.47 -2.65 9.77
CA ASN A 114 6.63 -2.71 11.22
C ASN A 114 5.37 -3.32 11.84
N ALA A 115 5.40 -4.62 12.08
CA ALA A 115 4.40 -5.30 12.90
C ALA A 115 4.17 -4.64 14.30
N ILE A 116 4.88 -3.55 14.60
CA ILE A 116 4.94 -2.88 15.91
C ILE A 116 4.29 -1.50 15.88
N ARG A 117 4.05 -0.88 14.71
CA ARG A 117 3.27 0.37 14.65
C ARG A 117 1.79 0.05 14.65
N GLY A 118 1.26 -0.27 15.81
CA GLY A 118 -0.19 -0.36 15.94
C GLY A 118 -0.87 0.96 15.55
N ILE A 119 -2.10 0.89 15.07
CA ILE A 119 -2.97 2.04 14.81
C ILE A 119 -3.01 3.01 16.00
N SER A 120 -2.84 2.49 17.23
CA SER A 120 -2.72 3.28 18.46
C SER A 120 -1.62 4.34 18.45
N SER A 121 -0.62 4.22 17.57
CA SER A 121 0.43 5.22 17.39
C SER A 121 0.10 6.31 16.34
N LEU A 122 -1.00 6.16 15.60
CA LEU A 122 -1.44 7.11 14.58
C LEU A 122 -2.57 7.98 15.14
N SER A 123 -2.41 9.29 15.03
CA SER A 123 -3.43 10.25 15.43
C SER A 123 -4.29 10.64 14.21
N PRO A 124 -5.62 10.62 14.31
CA PRO A 124 -6.46 11.16 13.24
C PRO A 124 -6.40 12.69 13.15
N LYS A 125 -5.83 13.36 14.15
CA LYS A 125 -5.81 14.84 14.22
C LYS A 125 -4.58 15.44 13.52
N GLU A 126 -3.53 14.66 13.36
CA GLU A 126 -2.25 15.12 12.81
C GLU A 126 -1.46 13.97 12.20
N PHE A 127 -0.61 14.30 11.25
CA PHE A 127 0.35 13.34 10.73
C PHE A 127 1.42 12.97 11.78
N PRO A 128 2.04 11.79 11.64
CA PRO A 128 3.21 11.46 12.43
C PRO A 128 4.31 12.53 12.34
N LYS A 129 5.05 12.75 13.42
CA LYS A 129 6.15 13.73 13.43
C LYS A 129 7.14 13.47 12.31
N GLY A 130 7.44 14.51 11.55
CA GLY A 130 8.34 14.41 10.39
C GLY A 130 7.68 13.96 9.09
N TYR A 131 6.37 13.73 9.08
CA TYR A 131 5.63 13.45 7.86
C TYR A 131 5.54 14.68 6.96
N ASN A 132 5.79 14.51 5.66
CA ASN A 132 5.65 15.57 4.67
C ASN A 132 4.44 15.27 3.78
N ILE A 133 3.53 16.24 3.60
CA ILE A 133 2.32 16.06 2.78
C ILE A 133 2.62 15.64 1.33
N ARG A 134 3.80 15.98 0.79
CA ARG A 134 4.23 15.56 -0.55
C ARG A 134 4.49 14.04 -0.64
N MET A 135 4.57 13.33 0.48
CA MET A 135 4.58 11.86 0.53
C MET A 135 3.24 11.28 0.03
N LEU A 136 2.14 12.05 0.09
CA LEU A 136 0.82 11.67 -0.44
C LEU A 136 0.55 12.15 -1.87
N LYS A 137 1.51 12.82 -2.52
CA LYS A 137 1.41 13.24 -3.91
C LYS A 137 1.80 12.07 -4.83
N LEU A 138 0.88 11.11 -4.97
CA LEU A 138 1.10 9.87 -5.72
C LEU A 138 0.72 10.00 -7.20
N GLY A 139 -0.06 11.00 -7.57
CA GLY A 139 -0.72 11.09 -8.89
C GLY A 139 0.24 10.91 -10.06
N ARG A 140 1.38 11.58 -10.06
CA ARG A 140 2.36 11.56 -11.15
C ARG A 140 3.07 10.20 -11.29
N TYR A 141 3.75 9.79 -10.24
CA TYR A 141 4.62 8.60 -10.27
C TYR A 141 3.82 7.30 -10.07
N GLY A 142 2.76 7.34 -9.29
CA GLY A 142 1.85 6.22 -9.13
C GLY A 142 1.11 5.90 -10.42
N LYS A 143 0.68 6.93 -11.19
CA LYS A 143 0.10 6.71 -12.53
C LYS A 143 1.10 6.02 -13.45
N ALA A 144 2.35 6.50 -13.50
CA ALA A 144 3.40 5.89 -14.31
C ALA A 144 3.67 4.42 -13.91
N LEU A 145 3.63 4.10 -12.62
CA LEU A 145 3.72 2.72 -12.12
C LEU A 145 2.57 1.88 -12.64
N LEU A 146 1.31 2.30 -12.41
CA LEU A 146 0.13 1.53 -12.79
C LEU A 146 0.05 1.32 -14.30
N ASP A 147 0.32 2.35 -15.10
CA ASP A 147 0.31 2.26 -16.55
C ASP A 147 1.38 1.25 -17.03
N THR A 148 2.60 1.31 -16.48
CA THR A 148 3.66 0.35 -16.86
C THR A 148 3.31 -1.09 -16.45
N LEU A 149 2.66 -1.30 -15.30
CA LEU A 149 2.22 -2.63 -14.89
C LEU A 149 1.08 -3.15 -15.79
N ARG A 150 0.14 -2.29 -16.19
CA ARG A 150 -0.91 -2.64 -17.18
C ARG A 150 -0.32 -3.04 -18.53
N ASP A 151 0.67 -2.29 -19.02
CA ASP A 151 1.39 -2.61 -20.27
C ASP A 151 2.13 -3.96 -20.19
N LYS A 152 2.50 -4.41 -18.99
CA LYS A 152 3.07 -5.73 -18.72
C LYS A 152 2.01 -6.84 -18.54
N GLY A 153 0.73 -6.52 -18.69
CA GLY A 153 -0.38 -7.48 -18.66
C GLY A 153 -1.05 -7.67 -17.31
N PHE A 154 -0.74 -6.85 -16.29
CA PHE A 154 -1.45 -6.90 -15.02
C PHE A 154 -2.82 -6.22 -15.15
N ASN A 155 -3.88 -6.93 -14.72
CA ASN A 155 -5.24 -6.40 -14.73
C ASN A 155 -5.49 -5.52 -13.50
N ILE A 156 -5.19 -4.22 -13.61
CA ILE A 156 -5.28 -3.26 -12.52
C ILE A 156 -6.39 -2.25 -12.81
N HIS A 157 -7.50 -2.34 -12.08
CA HIS A 157 -8.63 -1.41 -12.18
C HIS A 157 -8.53 -0.22 -11.22
N PHE A 158 -7.53 -0.21 -10.34
CA PHE A 158 -7.31 0.86 -9.37
C PHE A 158 -6.87 2.16 -10.03
N HIS A 159 -7.26 3.26 -9.41
CA HIS A 159 -6.91 4.62 -9.83
C HIS A 159 -6.04 5.28 -8.77
N VAL A 160 -5.03 6.03 -9.20
CA VAL A 160 -4.17 6.79 -8.32
C VAL A 160 -4.37 8.28 -8.53
N ARG A 161 -4.35 9.03 -7.45
CA ARG A 161 -4.42 10.48 -7.39
C ARG A 161 -3.50 11.02 -6.31
N ASP A 162 -3.43 12.31 -6.21
CA ASP A 162 -2.89 12.96 -5.03
C ASP A 162 -3.90 12.85 -3.89
N TYR A 163 -3.39 12.52 -2.71
CA TYR A 163 -4.19 12.46 -1.49
C TYR A 163 -3.86 13.62 -0.58
N ALA A 164 -4.78 13.90 0.35
CA ALA A 164 -4.69 14.98 1.31
C ALA A 164 -4.78 14.46 2.76
N PHE A 165 -4.64 15.37 3.72
CA PHE A 165 -4.79 15.04 5.13
C PHE A 165 -6.18 14.46 5.45
N GLU A 166 -7.21 14.93 4.77
CA GLU A 166 -8.59 14.47 4.91
C GLU A 166 -8.75 12.98 4.55
N ASP A 167 -8.00 12.48 3.56
CA ASP A 167 -7.99 11.07 3.19
C ASP A 167 -7.36 10.22 4.31
N TYR A 168 -6.23 10.68 4.86
CA TYR A 168 -5.57 10.07 6.00
C TYR A 168 -6.49 10.06 7.23
N ASN A 169 -7.02 11.22 7.61
CA ASN A 169 -7.91 11.39 8.76
C ASN A 169 -9.12 10.44 8.66
N ARG A 170 -9.81 10.43 7.51
CA ARG A 170 -10.97 9.58 7.27
C ARG A 170 -10.62 8.10 7.44
N MET A 171 -9.53 7.63 6.83
CA MET A 171 -9.08 6.25 6.94
C MET A 171 -8.79 5.87 8.40
N ILE A 172 -8.01 6.67 9.12
CA ILE A 172 -7.65 6.37 10.52
C ILE A 172 -8.88 6.37 11.43
N LEU A 173 -9.78 7.35 11.28
CA LEU A 173 -11.02 7.38 12.06
C LEU A 173 -11.92 6.20 11.76
N ASP A 174 -12.07 5.80 10.51
CA ASP A 174 -12.91 4.68 10.12
C ASP A 174 -12.36 3.36 10.70
N ILE A 175 -11.05 3.12 10.60
CA ILE A 175 -10.42 1.93 11.18
C ILE A 175 -10.53 1.94 12.71
N ALA A 176 -10.23 3.07 13.37
CA ALA A 176 -10.25 3.19 14.82
C ALA A 176 -11.66 3.05 15.44
N ASN A 177 -12.68 3.50 14.73
CA ASN A 177 -14.08 3.43 15.18
C ASN A 177 -14.79 2.14 14.74
N SER A 178 -14.13 1.30 13.96
CA SER A 178 -14.71 0.05 13.50
C SER A 178 -14.93 -0.92 14.66
N ASN A 179 -16.10 -1.59 14.64
CA ASN A 179 -16.42 -2.67 15.57
C ASN A 179 -15.97 -4.04 15.07
N GLU A 180 -15.24 -4.10 13.97
CA GLU A 180 -14.77 -5.35 13.38
C GLU A 180 -13.79 -6.07 14.32
N PRO A 181 -14.07 -7.34 14.71
CA PRO A 181 -13.25 -8.05 15.70
C PRO A 181 -11.79 -8.21 15.29
N TYR A 182 -11.52 -8.36 13.99
CA TYR A 182 -10.17 -8.55 13.44
C TYR A 182 -9.32 -7.25 13.44
N LEU A 183 -9.94 -6.09 13.66
CA LEU A 183 -9.22 -4.81 13.82
C LEU A 183 -8.86 -4.50 15.28
N LYS A 184 -9.32 -5.33 16.22
CA LYS A 184 -9.08 -5.16 17.67
C LYS A 184 -7.91 -6.00 18.18
N LEU A 185 -7.20 -6.66 17.28
CA LEU A 185 -5.99 -7.41 17.56
C LEU A 185 -4.76 -6.53 17.44
#